data_fb60c36818849c0eb0747183f48b5804
#
_entry.id   fb60c36818849c0eb0747183f48b5804
#
_cell.length_a   1.000
_cell.length_b   1.000
_cell.length_c   1.000
_cell.angle_alpha   90.00
_cell.angle_beta   90.00
_cell.angle_gamma   90.00
#
_symmetry.space_group_name_H-M   'P 1'
#
loop_
_entity.id
_entity.type
_entity.pdbx_description
1 polymer ?
#
loop_
_entity_poly.entity_id
_entity_poly.type
_entity_poly.pdbx_seq_one_letter_code
_entity_poly.pdbx_strand_id
1 'polypeptide(L)'
;MKSRSNLGKTGWMRLLQACVAFGGAVGVAGSAQAFQPLITDDTGTQGDGGHQLEFSLTRDRAKTSEESERTRTMAGTYTYGLNETIDLFAGMSHARIDARSSDHRTSGFGNPVVGVKWRFFEEETTGSSLALKPEIVLPVSASRERDGLGSGKTSGNLTLIFTQEVSFGAVHVNAGLGRERFRDSDASPTTNYRRFSVAPVWDVSEQWKLALDLGLESARANGDTTRTRFVELGAIYAANKNLDFAFGAVRSIDNASPKTTTHSLTAGVTWRF
;
A
#
# COMPACT_ATOMS: atom_id res chain seq x y z
N MET A 1 -24.54 -31.83 -30.43
CA MET A 1 -23.95 -30.47 -30.31
C MET A 1 -24.12 -29.98 -28.91
N LYS A 2 -23.07 -30.05 -28.07
CA LYS A 2 -23.10 -29.57 -26.69
C LYS A 2 -22.37 -28.22 -26.62
N SER A 3 -23.13 -27.17 -26.36
CA SER A 3 -22.59 -25.83 -26.03
C SER A 3 -21.86 -25.93 -24.70
N ARG A 4 -20.54 -25.72 -24.69
CA ARG A 4 -19.75 -25.55 -23.49
C ARG A 4 -19.80 -24.07 -23.13
N SER A 5 -20.41 -23.78 -22.00
CA SER A 5 -20.54 -22.43 -21.45
C SER A 5 -19.18 -21.85 -21.05
N ASN A 6 -18.88 -20.68 -21.58
CA ASN A 6 -17.69 -19.85 -21.31
C ASN A 6 -17.78 -19.06 -19.98
N LEU A 7 -18.34 -19.64 -18.90
CA LEU A 7 -18.55 -18.94 -17.63
C LEU A 7 -17.34 -18.92 -16.70
N GLY A 8 -16.24 -19.63 -17.02
CA GLY A 8 -15.09 -19.74 -16.11
C GLY A 8 -14.09 -18.59 -16.14
N LYS A 9 -14.02 -17.81 -17.23
CA LYS A 9 -12.95 -16.81 -17.41
C LYS A 9 -13.25 -15.43 -16.82
N THR A 10 -14.50 -15.05 -16.66
CA THR A 10 -14.91 -13.73 -16.14
C THR A 10 -14.82 -13.59 -14.63
N GLY A 11 -14.96 -14.68 -13.88
CA GLY A 11 -14.81 -14.67 -12.41
C GLY A 11 -13.36 -14.41 -11.95
N TRP A 12 -12.41 -14.98 -12.67
CA TRP A 12 -10.98 -14.88 -12.42
C TRP A 12 -10.44 -13.45 -12.55
N MET A 13 -10.86 -12.76 -13.63
CA MET A 13 -10.45 -11.38 -13.84
C MET A 13 -10.97 -10.43 -12.75
N ARG A 14 -12.13 -10.76 -12.15
CA ARG A 14 -12.71 -9.90 -11.08
C ARG A 14 -12.02 -10.06 -9.72
N LEU A 15 -11.51 -11.24 -9.39
CA LEU A 15 -10.71 -11.44 -8.17
C LEU A 15 -9.30 -10.83 -8.32
N LEU A 16 -8.66 -11.00 -9.47
CA LEU A 16 -7.43 -10.30 -9.82
C LEU A 16 -7.64 -8.77 -9.80
N GLN A 17 -8.79 -8.27 -10.27
CA GLN A 17 -9.14 -6.85 -10.22
C GLN A 17 -9.44 -6.35 -8.81
N ALA A 18 -10.08 -7.14 -7.95
CA ALA A 18 -10.32 -6.78 -6.56
C ALA A 18 -9.04 -6.88 -5.71
N CYS A 19 -8.17 -7.86 -5.97
CA CYS A 19 -6.85 -7.96 -5.35
C CYS A 19 -5.87 -6.90 -5.89
N VAL A 20 -6.00 -6.49 -7.17
CA VAL A 20 -5.25 -5.37 -7.76
C VAL A 20 -5.73 -4.03 -7.19
N ALA A 21 -7.02 -3.85 -6.87
CA ALA A 21 -7.48 -2.60 -6.26
C ALA A 21 -7.05 -2.43 -4.80
N PHE A 22 -6.87 -3.51 -4.03
CA PHE A 22 -6.42 -3.45 -2.64
C PHE A 22 -5.03 -4.08 -2.44
N GLY A 23 -4.72 -5.18 -3.10
CA GLY A 23 -3.38 -5.77 -3.15
C GLY A 23 -2.43 -4.95 -4.05
N GLY A 24 -2.93 -4.26 -5.08
CA GLY A 24 -2.18 -3.29 -5.86
C GLY A 24 -1.88 -2.00 -5.09
N ALA A 25 -2.74 -1.61 -4.15
CA ALA A 25 -2.53 -0.42 -3.33
C ALA A 25 -1.79 -0.71 -2.01
N VAL A 26 -1.82 -1.95 -1.52
CA VAL A 26 -1.15 -2.35 -0.27
C VAL A 26 -0.03 -3.37 -0.50
N GLY A 27 -0.03 -4.10 -1.61
CA GLY A 27 0.89 -5.22 -1.76
C GLY A 27 1.70 -5.29 -3.06
N VAL A 28 1.32 -4.61 -4.14
CA VAL A 28 2.02 -4.76 -5.43
C VAL A 28 2.46 -3.43 -6.03
N ALA A 29 1.73 -2.34 -5.87
CA ALA A 29 2.32 -1.03 -6.02
C ALA A 29 3.04 -0.75 -4.70
N GLY A 30 4.37 -0.97 -4.67
CA GLY A 30 5.18 -0.56 -3.55
C GLY A 30 5.01 0.94 -3.36
N SER A 31 3.97 1.35 -2.62
CA SER A 31 4.03 2.63 -1.95
C SER A 31 5.30 2.55 -1.12
N ALA A 32 6.20 3.48 -1.28
CA ALA A 32 7.28 3.68 -0.34
C ALA A 32 6.57 3.72 1.00
N GLN A 33 6.93 2.77 1.84
CA GLN A 33 6.13 2.45 3.00
C GLN A 33 6.07 3.70 3.86
N ALA A 34 4.87 4.16 4.06
CA ALA A 34 4.47 5.00 5.13
C ALA A 34 5.06 4.48 6.44
N PHE A 35 5.01 5.24 7.45
CA PHE A 35 5.33 4.88 8.83
C PHE A 35 4.88 3.43 9.14
N GLN A 36 5.78 2.44 8.88
CA GLN A 36 5.44 1.02 9.07
C GLN A 36 4.86 0.78 10.48
N PRO A 37 3.82 -0.03 10.62
CA PRO A 37 3.20 -0.91 9.61
C PRO A 37 2.02 -0.27 8.88
N LEU A 38 1.70 1.00 9.13
CA LEU A 38 0.47 1.68 8.76
C LEU A 38 0.34 1.91 7.25
N ILE A 39 -0.90 2.02 6.80
CA ILE A 39 -1.25 2.46 5.44
C ILE A 39 -1.17 4.00 5.35
N THR A 40 -1.44 4.69 6.45
CA THR A 40 -1.35 6.15 6.57
C THR A 40 0.09 6.57 6.85
N ASP A 41 0.62 7.47 6.03
CA ASP A 41 1.97 8.03 6.15
C ASP A 41 2.00 9.24 7.08
N ASP A 42 3.17 9.53 7.63
CA ASP A 42 3.49 10.73 8.39
C ASP A 42 4.24 11.77 7.52
N THR A 43 4.44 12.96 8.04
CA THR A 43 5.19 14.04 7.37
C THR A 43 6.69 13.98 7.63
N GLY A 44 7.17 13.06 8.45
CA GLY A 44 8.58 12.93 8.82
C GLY A 44 9.49 12.70 7.61
N THR A 45 10.68 13.29 7.67
CA THR A 45 11.78 13.16 6.70
C THR A 45 13.03 12.64 7.39
N GLN A 46 13.99 12.15 6.61
CA GLN A 46 15.24 11.59 7.16
C GLN A 46 16.25 12.66 7.58
N GLY A 47 16.01 13.93 7.18
CA GLY A 47 16.97 15.02 7.38
C GLY A 47 18.13 14.98 6.38
N ASP A 48 18.98 16.01 6.43
CA ASP A 48 20.09 16.18 5.50
C ASP A 48 21.10 15.03 5.59
N GLY A 49 21.30 14.32 4.49
CA GLY A 49 22.23 13.18 4.38
C GLY A 49 21.77 11.91 5.12
N GLY A 50 20.59 11.88 5.72
CA GLY A 50 20.02 10.71 6.40
C GLY A 50 19.64 9.58 5.44
N HIS A 51 19.81 8.35 5.89
CA HIS A 51 19.49 7.15 5.12
C HIS A 51 18.53 6.25 5.89
N GLN A 52 17.56 5.64 5.20
CA GLN A 52 16.66 4.66 5.76
C GLN A 52 16.47 3.46 4.82
N LEU A 53 16.49 2.28 5.39
CA LEU A 53 16.08 1.03 4.75
C LEU A 53 14.87 0.45 5.49
N GLU A 54 13.84 0.14 4.74
CA GLU A 54 12.64 -0.50 5.25
C GLU A 54 12.43 -1.83 4.55
N PHE A 55 12.13 -2.86 5.32
CA PHE A 55 11.73 -4.16 4.82
C PHE A 55 10.44 -4.59 5.48
N SER A 56 9.53 -5.14 4.70
CA SER A 56 8.29 -5.72 5.23
C SER A 56 7.98 -7.07 4.62
N LEU A 57 7.29 -7.90 5.41
CA LEU A 57 6.68 -9.15 5.01
C LEU A 57 5.19 -9.07 5.31
N THR A 58 4.38 -9.10 4.27
CA THR A 58 2.92 -9.07 4.38
C THR A 58 2.32 -10.40 3.92
N ARG A 59 1.32 -10.88 4.64
CA ARG A 59 0.52 -12.04 4.29
C ARG A 59 -0.94 -11.65 4.21
N ASP A 60 -1.48 -11.70 3.01
CA ASP A 60 -2.87 -11.40 2.72
C ASP A 60 -3.69 -12.68 2.55
N ARG A 61 -4.95 -12.61 2.92
CA ARG A 61 -5.98 -13.58 2.62
C ARG A 61 -7.24 -12.87 2.19
N ALA A 62 -7.46 -12.83 0.88
CA ALA A 62 -8.68 -12.33 0.27
C ALA A 62 -9.70 -13.45 0.12
N LYS A 63 -10.96 -13.15 0.44
CA LYS A 63 -12.08 -14.08 0.34
C LYS A 63 -13.29 -13.39 -0.25
N THR A 64 -13.94 -14.08 -1.22
CA THR A 64 -15.31 -13.83 -1.62
C THR A 64 -16.23 -14.99 -1.14
N SER A 65 -17.50 -14.99 -1.51
CA SER A 65 -18.39 -16.14 -1.29
C SER A 65 -17.96 -17.40 -2.04
N GLU A 66 -17.22 -17.26 -3.15
CA GLU A 66 -16.91 -18.34 -4.08
C GLU A 66 -15.45 -18.74 -4.06
N GLU A 67 -14.54 -17.81 -3.75
CA GLU A 67 -13.11 -17.98 -3.93
C GLU A 67 -12.28 -17.47 -2.75
N SER A 68 -11.05 -17.95 -2.69
CA SER A 68 -10.07 -17.51 -1.69
C SER A 68 -8.67 -17.49 -2.31
N GLU A 69 -7.99 -16.37 -2.13
CA GLU A 69 -6.62 -16.14 -2.57
C GLU A 69 -5.72 -15.85 -1.37
N ARG A 70 -4.47 -16.25 -1.46
CA ARG A 70 -3.42 -15.89 -0.51
C ARG A 70 -2.26 -15.26 -1.26
N THR A 71 -1.85 -14.09 -0.78
CA THR A 71 -0.65 -13.41 -1.28
C THR A 71 0.35 -13.28 -0.15
N ARG A 72 1.62 -13.46 -0.47
CA ARG A 72 2.76 -13.13 0.40
C ARG A 72 3.63 -12.15 -0.34
N THR A 73 3.88 -11.01 0.28
CA THR A 73 4.66 -9.93 -0.31
C THR A 73 5.84 -9.61 0.59
N MET A 74 7.03 -9.56 0.01
CA MET A 74 8.22 -8.99 0.62
C MET A 74 8.46 -7.66 -0.09
N ALA A 75 8.56 -6.56 0.64
CA ALA A 75 8.85 -5.26 0.08
C ALA A 75 10.09 -4.66 0.73
N GLY A 76 10.82 -3.87 -0.04
CA GLY A 76 11.97 -3.11 0.42
C GLY A 76 11.91 -1.70 -0.16
N THR A 77 12.23 -0.71 0.68
CA THR A 77 12.32 0.70 0.30
C THR A 77 13.60 1.30 0.86
N TYR A 78 14.30 2.04 0.04
CA TYR A 78 15.42 2.88 0.43
C TYR A 78 15.01 4.33 0.31
N THR A 79 15.29 5.11 1.35
CA THR A 79 15.03 6.54 1.43
C THR A 79 16.32 7.28 1.75
N TYR A 80 16.53 8.41 1.07
CA TYR A 80 17.64 9.34 1.26
C TYR A 80 17.12 10.74 1.52
N GLY A 81 17.51 11.33 2.63
CA GLY A 81 17.25 12.73 2.96
C GLY A 81 18.13 13.66 2.14
N LEU A 82 17.52 14.35 1.17
CA LEU A 82 18.23 15.34 0.35
C LEU A 82 18.53 16.61 1.12
N ASN A 83 17.66 16.95 2.06
CA ASN A 83 17.80 18.01 3.05
C ASN A 83 16.78 17.76 4.18
N GLU A 84 16.64 18.73 5.12
CA GLU A 84 15.74 18.60 6.26
C GLU A 84 14.26 18.41 5.91
N THR A 85 13.84 18.72 4.68
CA THR A 85 12.43 18.72 4.29
C THR A 85 12.10 17.84 3.07
N ILE A 86 13.13 17.29 2.39
CA ILE A 86 12.95 16.53 1.16
C ILE A 86 13.64 15.19 1.26
N ASP A 87 12.87 14.10 1.09
CA ASP A 87 13.37 12.75 0.89
C ASP A 87 13.19 12.29 -0.56
N LEU A 88 14.17 11.57 -1.07
CA LEU A 88 14.08 10.77 -2.28
C LEU A 88 13.98 9.31 -1.90
N PHE A 89 13.08 8.55 -2.54
CA PHE A 89 12.96 7.14 -2.23
C PHE A 89 12.78 6.27 -3.47
N ALA A 90 13.19 5.01 -3.33
CA ALA A 90 12.96 3.96 -4.31
C ALA A 90 12.59 2.66 -3.60
N GLY A 91 11.58 1.97 -4.12
CA GLY A 91 11.11 0.72 -3.54
C GLY A 91 10.74 -0.32 -4.58
N MET A 92 10.72 -1.58 -4.16
CA MET A 92 10.24 -2.70 -4.95
C MET A 92 9.69 -3.80 -4.05
N SER A 93 8.86 -4.66 -4.64
CA SER A 93 8.32 -5.81 -3.93
C SER A 93 8.49 -7.10 -4.74
N HIS A 94 8.47 -8.23 -4.04
CA HIS A 94 8.37 -9.56 -4.60
C HIS A 94 7.13 -10.23 -4.00
N ALA A 95 6.20 -10.64 -4.85
CA ALA A 95 4.96 -11.27 -4.44
C ALA A 95 4.92 -12.74 -4.85
N ARG A 96 4.23 -13.55 -4.03
CA ARG A 96 3.78 -14.89 -4.36
C ARG A 96 2.28 -14.97 -4.13
N ILE A 97 1.56 -15.33 -5.18
CA ILE A 97 0.10 -15.43 -5.24
C ILE A 97 -0.28 -16.91 -5.37
N ASP A 98 -1.10 -17.40 -4.45
CA ASP A 98 -1.64 -18.75 -4.42
C ASP A 98 -3.18 -18.68 -4.47
N ALA A 99 -3.79 -18.84 -5.64
CA ALA A 99 -5.24 -18.87 -5.83
C ALA A 99 -5.78 -20.30 -5.73
N ARG A 100 -6.60 -20.57 -4.71
CA ARG A 100 -7.05 -21.94 -4.39
C ARG A 100 -8.04 -22.56 -5.38
N SER A 101 -8.84 -21.71 -6.04
CA SER A 101 -9.89 -22.17 -6.94
C SER A 101 -9.38 -22.72 -8.28
N SER A 102 -8.12 -22.48 -8.62
CA SER A 102 -7.56 -22.73 -9.93
C SER A 102 -6.24 -23.47 -9.96
N ASP A 103 -5.70 -23.82 -8.81
CA ASP A 103 -4.32 -24.31 -8.67
C ASP A 103 -3.28 -23.37 -9.33
N HIS A 104 -3.68 -22.07 -9.53
CA HIS A 104 -2.80 -21.08 -10.12
C HIS A 104 -1.85 -20.55 -9.06
N ARG A 105 -0.55 -20.68 -9.33
CA ARG A 105 0.53 -20.13 -8.49
C ARG A 105 1.44 -19.31 -9.36
N THR A 106 1.69 -18.09 -8.91
CA THR A 106 2.67 -17.21 -9.55
C THR A 106 3.55 -16.54 -8.51
N SER A 107 4.75 -16.15 -8.93
CA SER A 107 5.63 -15.35 -8.08
C SER A 107 6.58 -14.51 -8.92
N GLY A 108 6.95 -13.35 -8.42
CA GLY A 108 7.89 -12.47 -9.10
C GLY A 108 7.93 -11.08 -8.50
N PHE A 109 8.79 -10.25 -9.06
CA PHE A 109 8.91 -8.85 -8.69
C PHE A 109 7.73 -8.04 -9.27
N GLY A 110 7.13 -7.20 -8.42
CA GLY A 110 6.14 -6.22 -8.79
C GLY A 110 6.72 -4.96 -9.41
N ASN A 111 5.90 -3.90 -9.48
CA ASN A 111 6.32 -2.62 -10.02
C ASN A 111 7.35 -1.94 -9.11
N PRO A 112 8.52 -1.53 -9.63
CA PRO A 112 9.38 -0.60 -8.90
C PRO A 112 8.69 0.77 -8.76
N VAL A 113 8.94 1.44 -7.64
CA VAL A 113 8.42 2.78 -7.35
C VAL A 113 9.58 3.71 -7.05
N VAL A 114 9.49 4.94 -7.54
CA VAL A 114 10.37 6.04 -7.17
C VAL A 114 9.53 7.25 -6.83
N GLY A 115 9.98 8.05 -5.88
CA GLY A 115 9.22 9.22 -5.48
C GLY A 115 10.00 10.19 -4.62
N VAL A 116 9.27 11.23 -4.22
CA VAL A 116 9.76 12.30 -3.35
C VAL A 116 8.77 12.46 -2.21
N LYS A 117 9.23 12.68 -0.99
CA LYS A 117 8.42 13.23 0.09
C LYS A 117 8.94 14.63 0.39
N TRP A 118 8.07 15.62 0.31
CA TRP A 118 8.40 17.02 0.58
C TRP A 118 7.52 17.56 1.69
N ARG A 119 8.12 17.76 2.87
CA ARG A 119 7.49 18.47 3.99
C ARG A 119 7.62 19.96 3.73
N PHE A 120 6.57 20.55 3.17
CA PHE A 120 6.57 21.97 2.75
C PHE A 120 6.07 22.93 3.83
N PHE A 121 5.50 22.40 4.90
CA PHE A 121 5.05 23.19 6.05
C PHE A 121 5.29 22.43 7.34
N GLU A 122 5.79 23.14 8.34
CA GLU A 122 5.96 22.66 9.71
C GLU A 122 5.83 23.87 10.66
N GLU A 123 5.02 23.72 11.71
CA GLU A 123 4.80 24.72 12.75
C GLU A 123 5.03 24.05 14.12
N GLU A 124 6.21 24.28 14.68
CA GLU A 124 6.66 23.64 15.92
C GLU A 124 5.77 24.00 17.12
N THR A 125 5.24 25.23 17.17
CA THR A 125 4.42 25.72 18.30
C THR A 125 3.10 24.93 18.39
N THR A 126 2.52 24.57 17.28
CA THR A 126 1.26 23.81 17.21
C THR A 126 1.47 22.32 17.03
N GLY A 127 2.68 21.89 16.66
CA GLY A 127 2.99 20.51 16.30
C GLY A 127 2.33 20.07 15.00
N SER A 128 2.03 21.02 14.09
CA SER A 128 1.33 20.74 12.83
C SER A 128 2.31 20.72 11.66
N SER A 129 2.18 19.74 10.76
CA SER A 129 3.01 19.67 9.55
C SER A 129 2.26 19.11 8.34
N LEU A 130 2.73 19.50 7.14
CA LEU A 130 2.17 19.08 5.85
C LEU A 130 3.28 18.61 4.93
N ALA A 131 3.05 17.48 4.26
CA ALA A 131 3.92 16.98 3.22
C ALA A 131 3.16 16.58 1.96
N LEU A 132 3.85 16.63 0.83
CA LEU A 132 3.38 16.13 -0.45
C LEU A 132 4.28 14.99 -0.90
N LYS A 133 3.68 13.88 -1.35
CA LYS A 133 4.39 12.66 -1.75
C LYS A 133 3.95 12.23 -3.14
N PRO A 134 4.56 12.77 -4.23
CA PRO A 134 4.42 12.24 -5.58
C PRO A 134 5.24 10.96 -5.76
N GLU A 135 4.65 9.98 -6.47
CA GLU A 135 5.25 8.69 -6.79
C GLU A 135 5.06 8.33 -8.26
N ILE A 136 6.09 7.76 -8.86
CA ILE A 136 6.05 7.15 -10.19
C ILE A 136 6.21 5.64 -10.02
N VAL A 137 5.24 4.90 -10.52
CA VAL A 137 5.22 3.44 -10.54
C VAL A 137 5.70 2.98 -11.91
N LEU A 138 6.86 2.33 -11.95
CA LEU A 138 7.49 1.86 -13.19
C LEU A 138 6.84 0.55 -13.65
N PRO A 139 6.76 0.33 -14.98
CA PRO A 139 6.04 -0.82 -15.52
C PRO A 139 6.74 -2.16 -15.28
N VAL A 140 5.97 -3.22 -15.09
CA VAL A 140 6.49 -4.60 -15.20
C VAL A 140 6.49 -5.09 -16.65
N SER A 141 7.12 -6.25 -16.91
CA SER A 141 7.05 -6.92 -18.22
C SER A 141 5.63 -7.41 -18.53
N ALA A 142 5.32 -7.64 -19.82
CA ALA A 142 4.02 -8.13 -20.22
C ALA A 142 3.66 -9.52 -19.65
N SER A 143 4.67 -10.38 -19.38
CA SER A 143 4.44 -11.65 -18.69
C SER A 143 4.01 -11.46 -17.25
N ARG A 144 4.72 -10.59 -16.50
CA ARG A 144 4.39 -10.30 -15.10
C ARG A 144 3.03 -9.62 -14.95
N GLU A 145 2.66 -8.73 -15.88
CA GLU A 145 1.33 -8.13 -15.92
C GLU A 145 0.23 -9.19 -16.10
N ARG A 146 0.40 -10.13 -17.06
CA ARG A 146 -0.54 -11.25 -17.23
C ARG A 146 -0.63 -12.18 -16.04
N ASP A 147 0.47 -12.31 -15.28
CA ASP A 147 0.54 -13.10 -14.06
C ASP A 147 -0.04 -12.37 -12.83
N GLY A 148 -0.52 -11.12 -13.00
CA GLY A 148 -1.11 -10.32 -11.92
C GLY A 148 -0.09 -9.73 -10.94
N LEU A 149 1.20 -9.65 -11.33
CA LEU A 149 2.28 -9.17 -10.46
C LEU A 149 2.47 -7.65 -10.53
N GLY A 150 1.71 -6.94 -11.37
CA GLY A 150 1.78 -5.48 -11.47
C GLY A 150 1.21 -4.94 -12.76
N SER A 151 1.32 -3.62 -12.92
CA SER A 151 0.83 -2.88 -14.08
C SER A 151 1.92 -2.69 -15.14
N GLY A 152 1.57 -2.83 -16.39
CA GLY A 152 2.51 -2.86 -17.51
C GLY A 152 2.78 -1.50 -18.14
N LYS A 153 2.15 -0.42 -17.67
CA LYS A 153 2.42 0.96 -18.09
C LYS A 153 2.80 1.80 -16.89
N THR A 154 3.59 2.85 -17.12
CA THR A 154 3.92 3.83 -16.08
C THR A 154 2.64 4.39 -15.46
N SER A 155 2.57 4.32 -14.16
CA SER A 155 1.46 4.75 -13.30
C SER A 155 1.96 5.81 -12.32
N GLY A 156 1.08 6.42 -11.54
CA GLY A 156 1.51 7.44 -10.60
C GLY A 156 0.51 7.71 -9.50
N ASN A 157 1.05 8.18 -8.38
CA ASN A 157 0.29 8.52 -7.18
C ASN A 157 0.72 9.90 -6.68
N LEU A 158 -0.18 10.56 -5.99
CA LEU A 158 0.07 11.80 -5.27
C LEU A 158 -0.66 11.73 -3.93
N THR A 159 0.06 11.88 -2.83
CA THR A 159 -0.51 11.89 -1.48
C THR A 159 -0.20 13.22 -0.81
N LEU A 160 -1.22 13.89 -0.28
CA LEU A 160 -1.11 14.96 0.68
C LEU A 160 -1.18 14.35 2.08
N ILE A 161 -0.21 14.67 2.92
CA ILE A 161 -0.05 14.14 4.26
C ILE A 161 -0.13 15.30 5.25
N PHE A 162 -0.92 15.14 6.30
CA PHE A 162 -0.99 16.02 7.43
C PHE A 162 -0.66 15.24 8.70
N THR A 163 0.19 15.80 9.54
CA THR A 163 0.50 15.28 10.88
C THR A 163 0.21 16.34 11.91
N GLN A 164 -0.49 15.96 12.96
CA GLN A 164 -0.71 16.76 14.16
C GLN A 164 -0.12 16.03 15.36
N GLU A 165 0.89 16.63 15.99
CA GLU A 165 1.38 16.19 17.28
C GLU A 165 0.36 16.54 18.36
N VAL A 166 0.14 15.62 19.28
CA VAL A 166 -0.83 15.74 20.38
C VAL A 166 -0.23 15.15 21.67
N SER A 167 -0.84 15.42 22.81
CA SER A 167 -0.30 15.00 24.11
C SER A 167 -0.11 13.49 24.31
N PHE A 168 -0.78 12.65 23.51
CA PHE A 168 -0.64 11.19 23.58
C PHE A 168 0.26 10.61 22.47
N GLY A 169 0.79 11.42 21.55
CA GLY A 169 1.59 11.02 20.39
C GLY A 169 1.28 11.86 19.16
N ALA A 170 0.68 11.28 18.10
CA ALA A 170 0.36 12.01 16.88
C ALA A 170 -0.92 11.50 16.20
N VAL A 171 -1.51 12.33 15.33
CA VAL A 171 -2.58 11.94 14.42
C VAL A 171 -2.13 12.26 12.99
N HIS A 172 -2.07 11.25 12.14
CA HIS A 172 -1.73 11.38 10.73
C HIS A 172 -3.01 11.32 9.88
N VAL A 173 -3.10 12.15 8.84
CA VAL A 173 -4.22 12.16 7.89
C VAL A 173 -3.68 12.22 6.48
N ASN A 174 -4.14 11.30 5.61
CA ASN A 174 -3.70 11.24 4.23
C ASN A 174 -4.87 11.41 3.26
N ALA A 175 -4.64 12.18 2.19
CA ALA A 175 -5.53 12.28 1.05
C ALA A 175 -4.74 11.96 -0.22
N GLY A 176 -5.04 10.84 -0.87
CA GLY A 176 -4.31 10.32 -2.01
C GLY A 176 -5.13 10.26 -3.29
N LEU A 177 -4.46 10.47 -4.41
CA LEU A 177 -4.96 10.28 -5.77
C LEU A 177 -3.99 9.37 -6.50
N GLY A 178 -4.50 8.43 -7.31
CA GLY A 178 -3.64 7.58 -8.12
C GLY A 178 -4.27 7.16 -9.42
N ARG A 179 -3.41 6.77 -10.36
CA ARG A 179 -3.82 6.22 -11.64
C ARG A 179 -2.93 5.05 -12.00
N GLU A 180 -3.53 3.87 -12.15
CA GLU A 180 -2.86 2.65 -12.58
C GLU A 180 -3.23 2.33 -14.02
N ARG A 181 -2.22 1.99 -14.83
CA ARG A 181 -2.37 1.82 -16.27
C ARG A 181 -1.81 0.48 -16.71
N PHE A 182 -2.59 -0.26 -17.49
CA PHE A 182 -2.26 -1.58 -18.01
C PHE A 182 -2.03 -1.52 -19.53
N ARG A 183 -1.26 -2.49 -20.08
CA ARG A 183 -1.07 -2.63 -21.55
C ARG A 183 -2.32 -3.13 -22.21
N ASP A 184 -2.93 -4.16 -21.63
CA ASP A 184 -4.19 -4.73 -22.09
C ASP A 184 -5.34 -4.06 -21.33
N SER A 185 -5.87 -2.97 -21.91
CA SER A 185 -6.98 -2.22 -21.33
C SER A 185 -8.31 -2.95 -21.37
N ASP A 186 -8.45 -3.99 -22.19
CA ASP A 186 -9.67 -4.78 -22.30
C ASP A 186 -9.70 -5.85 -21.20
N ALA A 187 -8.53 -6.44 -20.88
CA ALA A 187 -8.39 -7.38 -19.79
C ALA A 187 -8.28 -6.70 -18.42
N SER A 188 -7.55 -5.57 -18.35
CA SER A 188 -7.31 -4.81 -17.13
C SER A 188 -7.44 -3.31 -17.40
N PRO A 189 -8.61 -2.71 -17.14
CA PRO A 189 -8.86 -1.32 -17.46
C PRO A 189 -8.04 -0.38 -16.58
N THR A 190 -7.67 0.79 -17.15
CA THR A 190 -7.06 1.86 -16.38
C THR A 190 -7.92 2.20 -15.16
N THR A 191 -7.32 2.17 -13.98
CA THR A 191 -8.00 2.41 -12.71
C THR A 191 -7.53 3.74 -12.12
N ASN A 192 -8.48 4.58 -11.73
CA ASN A 192 -8.20 5.81 -10.98
C ASN A 192 -8.68 5.60 -9.55
N TYR A 193 -7.82 5.92 -8.58
CA TYR A 193 -8.19 5.81 -7.18
C TYR A 193 -8.08 7.10 -6.41
N ARG A 194 -8.87 7.16 -5.35
CA ARG A 194 -8.83 8.19 -4.31
C ARG A 194 -8.83 7.47 -2.98
N ARG A 195 -7.92 7.87 -2.10
CA ARG A 195 -7.81 7.34 -0.75
C ARG A 195 -7.91 8.47 0.26
N PHE A 196 -8.56 8.20 1.37
CA PHE A 196 -8.54 9.03 2.56
C PHE A 196 -8.34 8.12 3.76
N SER A 197 -7.42 8.49 4.65
CA SER A 197 -7.15 7.71 5.85
C SER A 197 -6.73 8.60 7.02
N VAL A 198 -6.92 8.08 8.23
CA VAL A 198 -6.55 8.73 9.48
C VAL A 198 -5.99 7.70 10.44
N ALA A 199 -4.84 8.02 11.04
CA ALA A 199 -4.17 7.15 11.99
C ALA A 199 -3.75 7.92 13.26
N PRO A 200 -4.51 7.83 14.37
CA PRO A 200 -3.99 8.14 15.68
C PRO A 200 -2.93 7.13 16.09
N VAL A 201 -1.81 7.64 16.60
CA VAL A 201 -0.66 6.89 17.11
C VAL A 201 -0.43 7.31 18.55
N TRP A 202 -0.38 6.34 19.46
CA TRP A 202 -0.16 6.54 20.89
C TRP A 202 1.26 6.15 21.29
N ASP A 203 1.97 7.05 21.94
CA ASP A 203 3.25 6.78 22.59
C ASP A 203 2.97 6.11 23.96
N VAL A 204 2.96 4.77 23.97
CA VAL A 204 2.65 3.99 25.17
C VAL A 204 3.83 3.95 26.14
N SER A 205 5.05 3.99 25.60
CA SER A 205 6.30 4.13 26.33
C SER A 205 7.37 4.71 25.40
N GLU A 206 8.58 4.94 25.91
CA GLU A 206 9.73 5.39 25.10
C GLU A 206 10.05 4.43 23.94
N GLN A 207 9.71 3.16 24.08
CA GLN A 207 10.02 2.12 23.09
C GLN A 207 8.80 1.65 22.30
N TRP A 208 7.57 1.85 22.79
CA TRP A 208 6.38 1.30 22.19
C TRP A 208 5.39 2.37 21.73
N LYS A 209 5.00 2.26 20.48
CA LYS A 209 3.86 2.98 19.91
C LYS A 209 2.78 2.01 19.48
N LEU A 210 1.53 2.35 19.75
CA LEU A 210 0.35 1.65 19.21
C LEU A 210 -0.37 2.57 18.24
N ALA A 211 -0.99 1.99 17.23
CA ALA A 211 -1.70 2.75 16.22
C ALA A 211 -3.03 2.08 15.83
N LEU A 212 -4.01 2.92 15.51
CA LEU A 212 -5.24 2.54 14.83
C LEU A 212 -5.28 3.30 13.50
N ASP A 213 -5.35 2.59 12.36
CA ASP A 213 -5.46 3.22 11.05
C ASP A 213 -6.81 2.88 10.42
N LEU A 214 -7.51 3.90 9.97
CA LEU A 214 -8.85 3.81 9.39
C LEU A 214 -8.85 4.50 8.04
N GLY A 215 -9.40 3.84 7.00
CA GLY A 215 -9.45 4.50 5.70
C GLY A 215 -10.51 3.97 4.76
N LEU A 216 -10.66 4.77 3.70
CA LEU A 216 -11.56 4.56 2.59
C LEU A 216 -10.78 4.70 1.29
N GLU A 217 -10.98 3.76 0.39
CA GLU A 217 -10.48 3.85 -0.98
C GLU A 217 -11.64 3.74 -1.97
N SER A 218 -11.59 4.50 -3.03
CA SER A 218 -12.51 4.45 -4.16
C SER A 218 -11.71 4.23 -5.43
N ALA A 219 -11.88 3.09 -6.07
CA ALA A 219 -11.25 2.70 -7.34
C ALA A 219 -12.30 2.77 -8.45
N ARG A 220 -12.03 3.53 -9.51
CA ARG A 220 -12.91 3.67 -10.66
C ARG A 220 -12.25 3.12 -11.92
N ALA A 221 -12.91 2.14 -12.56
CA ALA A 221 -12.49 1.51 -13.80
C ALA A 221 -13.72 1.25 -14.69
N ASN A 222 -13.66 1.52 -15.99
CA ASN A 222 -14.73 1.30 -16.98
C ASN A 222 -16.11 1.85 -16.58
N GLY A 223 -16.16 2.96 -15.83
CA GLY A 223 -17.42 3.54 -15.36
C GLY A 223 -17.89 3.03 -14.00
N ASP A 224 -17.45 1.84 -13.60
CA ASP A 224 -17.77 1.25 -12.31
C ASP A 224 -16.89 1.80 -11.19
N THR A 225 -17.43 1.85 -9.98
CA THR A 225 -16.71 2.32 -8.80
C THR A 225 -16.79 1.29 -7.68
N THR A 226 -15.63 0.77 -7.28
CA THR A 226 -15.47 -0.07 -6.09
C THR A 226 -14.98 0.78 -4.93
N ARG A 227 -15.60 0.63 -3.78
CA ARG A 227 -15.21 1.30 -2.53
C ARG A 227 -14.78 0.27 -1.52
N THR A 228 -13.59 0.47 -0.96
CA THR A 228 -13.02 -0.39 0.07
C THR A 228 -12.84 0.41 1.35
N ARG A 229 -13.20 -0.20 2.47
CA ARG A 229 -12.96 0.33 3.82
C ARG A 229 -11.96 -0.55 4.51
N PHE A 230 -11.06 0.03 5.28
CA PHE A 230 -10.12 -0.75 6.08
C PHE A 230 -10.03 -0.23 7.51
N VAL A 231 -9.65 -1.14 8.39
CA VAL A 231 -9.20 -0.87 9.74
C VAL A 231 -7.90 -1.66 9.95
N GLU A 232 -6.91 -1.00 10.53
CA GLU A 232 -5.62 -1.59 10.88
C GLU A 232 -5.31 -1.31 12.34
N LEU A 233 -4.74 -2.31 13.01
CA LEU A 233 -4.08 -2.16 14.31
C LEU A 233 -2.58 -2.34 14.09
N GLY A 234 -1.80 -1.37 14.52
CA GLY A 234 -0.35 -1.34 14.41
C GLY A 234 0.32 -1.29 15.76
N ALA A 235 1.50 -1.88 15.85
CA ALA A 235 2.42 -1.77 16.97
C ALA A 235 3.84 -1.55 16.43
N ILE A 236 4.58 -0.62 17.03
CA ILE A 236 5.96 -0.29 16.66
C ILE A 236 6.80 -0.37 17.91
N TYR A 237 7.91 -1.08 17.81
CA TYR A 237 8.92 -1.23 18.85
C TYR A 237 10.24 -0.60 18.41
N ALA A 238 10.61 0.52 19.02
CA ALA A 238 11.90 1.17 18.84
C ALA A 238 12.96 0.43 19.66
N ALA A 239 13.73 -0.45 19.03
CA ALA A 239 14.80 -1.17 19.69
C ALA A 239 15.95 -0.25 20.08
N ASN A 240 16.18 0.78 19.28
CA ASN A 240 17.08 1.90 19.53
C ASN A 240 16.73 3.04 18.55
N LYS A 241 17.45 4.17 18.63
CA LYS A 241 17.22 5.35 17.77
C LYS A 241 17.29 5.07 16.25
N ASN A 242 17.91 3.97 15.85
CA ASN A 242 18.17 3.63 14.45
C ASN A 242 17.38 2.41 13.96
N LEU A 243 16.74 1.66 14.86
CA LEU A 243 16.13 0.38 14.50
C LEU A 243 14.76 0.22 15.14
N ASP A 244 13.74 0.10 14.28
CA ASP A 244 12.37 -0.18 14.67
C ASP A 244 11.90 -1.52 14.11
N PHE A 245 11.08 -2.23 14.88
CA PHE A 245 10.28 -3.37 14.44
C PHE A 245 8.81 -2.98 14.45
N ALA A 246 8.09 -3.39 13.42
CA ALA A 246 6.70 -3.03 13.22
C ALA A 246 5.82 -4.27 12.99
N PHE A 247 4.61 -4.25 13.52
CA PHE A 247 3.62 -5.30 13.35
C PHE A 247 2.25 -4.68 13.06
N GLY A 248 1.55 -5.17 12.05
CA GLY A 248 0.23 -4.69 11.64
C GLY A 248 -0.74 -5.81 11.35
N ALA A 249 -2.01 -5.55 11.66
CA ALA A 249 -3.13 -6.41 11.31
C ALA A 249 -4.24 -5.58 10.67
N VAL A 250 -4.52 -5.83 9.38
CA VAL A 250 -5.51 -5.11 8.59
C VAL A 250 -6.72 -5.99 8.31
N ARG A 251 -7.89 -5.42 8.40
CA ARG A 251 -9.11 -5.97 7.80
C ARG A 251 -9.71 -4.96 6.85
N SER A 252 -9.98 -5.40 5.61
CA SER A 252 -10.65 -4.58 4.62
C SER A 252 -11.86 -5.28 4.02
N ILE A 253 -12.83 -4.49 3.58
CA ILE A 253 -14.06 -4.97 2.93
C ILE A 253 -14.39 -4.00 1.80
N ASP A 254 -14.64 -4.54 0.60
CA ASP A 254 -15.17 -3.77 -0.52
C ASP A 254 -16.70 -3.84 -0.65
N ASN A 255 -17.25 -3.06 -1.57
CA ASN A 255 -18.67 -3.07 -1.93
C ASN A 255 -18.93 -3.75 -3.28
N ALA A 256 -18.00 -4.55 -3.80
CA ALA A 256 -18.18 -5.31 -5.03
C ALA A 256 -19.24 -6.42 -4.88
N SER A 257 -19.65 -7.01 -5.99
CA SER A 257 -20.54 -8.16 -5.97
C SER A 257 -19.92 -9.29 -6.80
N PRO A 258 -19.48 -10.39 -6.16
CA PRO A 258 -19.47 -10.66 -4.72
C PRO A 258 -18.49 -9.76 -3.94
N LYS A 259 -18.80 -9.48 -2.66
CA LYS A 259 -17.90 -8.71 -1.77
C LYS A 259 -16.62 -9.46 -1.48
N THR A 260 -15.50 -8.75 -1.49
CA THR A 260 -14.22 -9.27 -1.02
C THR A 260 -13.92 -8.79 0.40
N THR A 261 -13.52 -9.72 1.25
CA THR A 261 -12.96 -9.40 2.56
C THR A 261 -11.50 -9.85 2.58
N THR A 262 -10.60 -8.93 2.91
CA THR A 262 -9.16 -9.23 3.02
C THR A 262 -8.72 -9.07 4.47
N HIS A 263 -7.91 -10.03 4.93
CA HIS A 263 -7.18 -9.97 6.18
C HIS A 263 -5.69 -10.01 5.86
N SER A 264 -4.95 -9.03 6.39
CA SER A 264 -3.52 -8.88 6.19
C SER A 264 -2.79 -8.89 7.52
N LEU A 265 -1.62 -9.51 7.55
CA LEU A 265 -0.68 -9.44 8.66
C LEU A 265 0.65 -8.97 8.10
N THR A 266 1.22 -7.94 8.70
CA THR A 266 2.50 -7.35 8.29
C THR A 266 3.49 -7.40 9.45
N ALA A 267 4.72 -7.75 9.15
CA ALA A 267 5.88 -7.53 10.02
C ALA A 267 6.92 -6.75 9.23
N GLY A 268 7.52 -5.77 9.86
CA GLY A 268 8.48 -4.88 9.21
C GLY A 268 9.66 -4.53 10.10
N VAL A 269 10.71 -4.07 9.46
CA VAL A 269 11.89 -3.51 10.10
C VAL A 269 12.30 -2.23 9.37
N THR A 270 12.59 -1.18 10.14
CA THR A 270 13.12 0.09 9.65
C THR A 270 14.48 0.31 10.27
N TRP A 271 15.48 0.54 9.43
CA TRP A 271 16.86 0.82 9.85
C TRP A 271 17.32 2.16 9.28
N ARG A 272 17.79 3.05 10.16
CA ARG A 272 18.29 4.40 9.85
C ARG A 272 19.79 4.46 10.12
N PHE A 273 20.56 5.16 9.26
CA PHE A 273 22.03 5.24 9.38
C PHE A 273 22.60 6.47 8.69
#